data_8f64c6edc8e1b57b836cef1ceafcf0fa
#
_entry.id   8f64c6edc8e1b57b836cef1ceafcf0fa
#
_cell.length_a   1.000
_cell.length_b   1.000
_cell.length_c   1.000
_cell.angle_alpha   90.00
_cell.angle_beta   90.00
_cell.angle_gamma   90.00
#
_symmetry.space_group_name_H-M   'P 1'
#
loop_
_entity.id
_entity.type
_entity.pdbx_description
1 polymer ?
#
loop_
_entity_poly.entity_id
_entity_poly.type
_entity_poly.pdbx_seq_one_letter_code
_entity_poly.pdbx_strand_id
1 'polypeptide(L)'
;MNDLTSNKSTKPPKRKTKGLVFFVILVIGFIFISRHEPVNTIDCTPEIIAGEPDIVMLGAWWCSYCYKAKRYFQENKISYCEYDMESTVIGKKLYREHGSGAVPMMLIGQYQINGYSEQQIEYALSLLSKTNNIAQ
;
A
#
# COMPACT_ATOMS: atom_id res chain seq x y z
N MET A 1 55.91 -63.08 1.13
CA MET A 1 54.53 -63.51 0.90
C MET A 1 53.69 -62.25 1.06
N ASN A 2 53.02 -61.89 -0.01
CA ASN A 2 52.49 -60.62 -0.35
C ASN A 2 51.13 -60.42 0.27
N ASP A 3 50.87 -59.23 0.79
CA ASP A 3 49.49 -58.77 1.03
C ASP A 3 49.28 -57.40 0.48
N LEU A 4 48.40 -57.35 -0.52
CA LEU A 4 47.95 -56.20 -1.24
C LEU A 4 46.72 -55.61 -0.51
N THR A 5 46.91 -54.54 0.22
CA THR A 5 45.83 -53.79 0.77
C THR A 5 45.27 -52.83 -0.30
N SER A 6 44.14 -53.23 -0.87
CA SER A 6 43.33 -52.41 -1.79
C SER A 6 42.67 -51.26 -1.06
N ASN A 7 43.21 -50.06 -1.24
CA ASN A 7 42.62 -48.81 -0.72
C ASN A 7 41.49 -48.35 -1.64
N LYS A 8 40.24 -48.67 -1.27
CA LYS A 8 39.03 -48.27 -1.98
C LYS A 8 38.67 -46.84 -1.57
N SER A 9 39.17 -45.90 -2.34
CA SER A 9 38.79 -44.48 -2.21
C SER A 9 37.30 -44.32 -2.52
N THR A 10 36.49 -44.14 -1.48
CA THR A 10 35.09 -43.78 -1.58
C THR A 10 34.94 -42.28 -1.85
N LYS A 11 34.76 -41.95 -3.11
CA LYS A 11 34.42 -40.59 -3.57
C LYS A 11 33.06 -40.17 -2.98
N PRO A 12 32.94 -39.02 -2.25
CA PRO A 12 31.68 -38.63 -1.68
C PRO A 12 30.66 -38.28 -2.78
N PRO A 13 29.37 -38.61 -2.59
CA PRO A 13 28.36 -38.34 -3.59
C PRO A 13 28.21 -36.82 -3.79
N LYS A 14 28.34 -36.36 -5.03
CA LYS A 14 28.06 -34.98 -5.41
C LYS A 14 26.59 -34.67 -5.09
N ARG A 15 26.32 -34.00 -3.98
CA ARG A 15 25.00 -33.50 -3.63
C ARG A 15 24.49 -32.61 -4.75
N LYS A 16 23.32 -32.93 -5.30
CA LYS A 16 22.61 -32.12 -6.29
C LYS A 16 21.99 -30.88 -5.63
N THR A 17 22.85 -29.96 -5.15
CA THR A 17 22.43 -28.74 -4.45
C THR A 17 21.80 -27.70 -5.40
N LYS A 18 22.05 -27.82 -6.71
CA LYS A 18 21.49 -26.92 -7.73
C LYS A 18 19.95 -26.92 -7.76
N GLY A 19 19.31 -28.09 -7.60
CA GLY A 19 17.84 -28.18 -7.57
C GLY A 19 17.23 -27.57 -6.32
N LEU A 20 17.89 -27.74 -5.16
CA LEU A 20 17.42 -27.19 -3.89
C LEU A 20 17.48 -25.66 -3.91
N VAL A 21 18.58 -25.08 -4.41
CA VAL A 21 18.74 -23.61 -4.53
C VAL A 21 17.69 -23.03 -5.47
N PHE A 22 17.45 -23.68 -6.61
CA PHE A 22 16.42 -23.25 -7.56
C PHE A 22 15.02 -23.30 -6.93
N PHE A 23 14.71 -24.36 -6.20
CA PHE A 23 13.43 -24.49 -5.49
C PHE A 23 13.24 -23.42 -4.41
N VAL A 24 14.28 -23.10 -3.64
CA VAL A 24 14.25 -22.03 -2.62
C VAL A 24 14.01 -20.67 -3.27
N ILE A 25 14.66 -20.37 -4.41
CA ILE A 25 14.45 -19.13 -5.15
C ILE A 25 13.00 -19.02 -5.66
N LEU A 26 12.43 -20.12 -6.18
CA LEU A 26 11.03 -20.14 -6.62
C LEU A 26 10.06 -19.92 -5.46
N VAL A 27 10.30 -20.53 -4.31
CA VAL A 27 9.46 -20.37 -3.11
C VAL A 27 9.54 -18.93 -2.59
N ILE A 28 10.75 -18.35 -2.52
CA ILE A 28 10.93 -16.95 -2.13
C ILE A 28 10.24 -16.02 -3.12
N GLY A 29 10.41 -16.24 -4.43
CA GLY A 29 9.74 -15.47 -5.48
C GLY A 29 8.22 -15.57 -5.37
N PHE A 30 7.68 -16.76 -5.12
CA PHE A 30 6.24 -16.97 -4.92
C PHE A 30 5.72 -16.25 -3.67
N ILE A 31 6.46 -16.29 -2.56
CA ILE A 31 6.10 -15.54 -1.32
C ILE A 31 6.11 -14.04 -1.57
N PHE A 32 7.08 -13.52 -2.34
CA PHE A 32 7.13 -12.09 -2.69
C PHE A 32 5.94 -11.67 -3.57
N ILE A 33 5.56 -12.47 -4.56
CA ILE A 33 4.42 -12.21 -5.44
C ILE A 33 3.09 -12.28 -4.66
N SER A 34 2.96 -13.23 -3.72
CA SER A 34 1.75 -13.44 -2.92
C SER A 34 1.50 -12.34 -1.87
N ARG A 35 2.47 -11.45 -1.61
CA ARG A 35 2.33 -10.35 -0.64
C ARG A 35 1.79 -9.05 -1.24
N HIS A 36 1.55 -9.00 -2.54
CA HIS A 36 0.87 -7.86 -3.16
C HIS A 36 -0.63 -7.95 -2.92
N GLU A 37 -1.09 -7.38 -1.81
CA GLU A 37 -2.52 -7.19 -1.59
C GLU A 37 -3.08 -6.21 -2.63
N PRO A 38 -4.23 -6.51 -3.24
CA PRO A 38 -4.87 -5.59 -4.16
C PRO A 38 -5.24 -4.31 -3.41
N VAL A 39 -5.00 -3.17 -4.05
CA VAL A 39 -5.43 -1.89 -3.49
C VAL A 39 -6.94 -1.80 -3.62
N ASN A 40 -7.63 -1.79 -2.48
CA ASN A 40 -9.08 -1.66 -2.44
C ASN A 40 -9.48 -0.18 -2.56
N THR A 41 -10.51 0.09 -3.35
CA THR A 41 -11.19 1.38 -3.31
C THR A 41 -12.29 1.30 -2.25
N ILE A 42 -12.29 2.24 -1.32
CA ILE A 42 -13.30 2.38 -0.29
C ILE A 42 -14.15 3.60 -0.64
N ASP A 43 -15.35 3.36 -1.15
CA ASP A 43 -16.25 4.46 -1.51
C ASP A 43 -16.75 5.19 -0.27
N CYS A 44 -16.81 6.53 -0.32
CA CYS A 44 -17.38 7.34 0.74
C CYS A 44 -18.91 7.16 0.78
N THR A 45 -19.39 6.22 1.59
CA THR A 45 -20.81 6.07 1.90
C THR A 45 -21.18 6.93 3.13
N PRO A 46 -22.47 7.21 3.35
CA PRO A 46 -22.89 7.94 4.57
C PRO A 46 -22.42 7.27 5.87
N GLU A 47 -22.38 5.93 5.91
CA GLU A 47 -21.94 5.16 7.06
C GLU A 47 -20.44 5.33 7.33
N ILE A 48 -19.61 5.32 6.26
CA ILE A 48 -18.16 5.52 6.36
C ILE A 48 -17.85 6.95 6.78
N ILE A 49 -18.56 7.94 6.23
CA ILE A 49 -18.40 9.34 6.60
C ILE A 49 -18.82 9.59 8.06
N ALA A 50 -19.88 8.91 8.53
CA ALA A 50 -20.29 8.97 9.94
C ALA A 50 -19.24 8.35 10.90
N GLY A 51 -18.38 7.48 10.40
CA GLY A 51 -17.23 6.93 11.13
C GLY A 51 -16.01 7.88 11.18
N GLU A 52 -16.11 9.08 10.61
CA GLU A 52 -15.05 10.11 10.60
C GLU A 52 -13.70 9.57 10.11
N PRO A 53 -13.58 9.17 8.84
CA PRO A 53 -12.31 8.70 8.30
C PRO A 53 -11.24 9.79 8.38
N ASP A 54 -9.99 9.43 8.64
CA ASP A 54 -8.87 10.37 8.72
C ASP A 54 -8.68 11.17 7.43
N ILE A 55 -8.99 10.53 6.28
CA ILE A 55 -8.81 11.12 4.96
C ILE A 55 -10.06 10.92 4.10
N VAL A 56 -10.57 12.01 3.54
CA VAL A 56 -11.51 11.98 2.42
C VAL A 56 -10.75 12.32 1.15
N MET A 57 -10.61 11.37 0.24
CA MET A 57 -9.87 11.54 -1.01
C MET A 57 -10.84 11.77 -2.19
N LEU A 58 -10.51 12.73 -3.03
CA LEU A 58 -11.11 12.87 -4.35
C LEU A 58 -10.13 12.33 -5.38
N GLY A 59 -10.56 11.32 -6.11
CA GLY A 59 -9.74 10.63 -7.09
C GLY A 59 -10.45 10.43 -8.41
N ALA A 60 -9.79 9.71 -9.30
CA ALA A 60 -10.33 9.26 -10.58
C ALA A 60 -9.75 7.88 -10.91
N TRP A 61 -10.49 7.06 -11.64
CA TRP A 61 -10.10 5.69 -11.97
C TRP A 61 -8.77 5.59 -12.75
N TRP A 62 -8.43 6.59 -13.54
CA TRP A 62 -7.18 6.66 -14.33
C TRP A 62 -5.98 7.26 -13.56
N CYS A 63 -6.18 7.69 -12.34
CA CYS A 63 -5.18 8.43 -11.56
C CYS A 63 -4.17 7.48 -10.89
N SER A 64 -2.97 7.37 -11.45
CA SER A 64 -1.89 6.53 -10.91
C SER A 64 -1.42 6.97 -9.52
N TYR A 65 -1.45 8.27 -9.22
CA TYR A 65 -1.11 8.80 -7.90
C TYR A 65 -2.20 8.53 -6.87
N CYS A 66 -3.47 8.43 -7.28
CA CYS A 66 -4.56 7.98 -6.40
C CYS A 66 -4.34 6.53 -5.98
N TYR A 67 -3.89 5.67 -6.90
CA TYR A 67 -3.51 4.30 -6.58
C TYR A 67 -2.35 4.25 -5.57
N LYS A 68 -1.31 5.07 -5.76
CA LYS A 68 -0.18 5.15 -4.81
C LYS A 68 -0.65 5.63 -3.43
N ALA A 69 -1.52 6.64 -3.37
CA ALA A 69 -2.09 7.13 -2.13
C ALA A 69 -2.88 6.04 -1.38
N LYS A 70 -3.79 5.36 -2.07
CA LYS A 70 -4.57 4.25 -1.49
C LYS A 70 -3.68 3.13 -0.94
N ARG A 71 -2.65 2.76 -1.68
CA ARG A 71 -1.68 1.76 -1.23
C ARG A 71 -0.97 2.21 0.05
N TYR A 72 -0.50 3.45 0.07
CA TYR A 72 0.13 4.04 1.25
C TYR A 72 -0.82 4.03 2.47
N PHE A 73 -2.09 4.39 2.28
CA PHE A 73 -3.08 4.36 3.37
C PHE A 73 -3.28 2.95 3.91
N GLN A 74 -3.41 1.96 3.04
CA GLN A 74 -3.55 0.55 3.46
C GLN A 74 -2.33 0.04 4.20
N GLU A 75 -1.12 0.29 3.69
CA GLU A 75 0.14 -0.14 4.31
C GLU A 75 0.34 0.47 5.69
N ASN A 76 -0.11 1.73 5.89
CA ASN A 76 0.02 2.46 7.15
C ASN A 76 -1.24 2.43 8.03
N LYS A 77 -2.28 1.66 7.64
CA LYS A 77 -3.55 1.52 8.38
C LYS A 77 -4.25 2.86 8.63
N ILE A 78 -4.14 3.78 7.69
CA ILE A 78 -4.81 5.07 7.72
C ILE A 78 -6.24 4.87 7.21
N SER A 79 -7.23 5.32 7.98
CA SER A 79 -8.62 5.25 7.57
C SER A 79 -8.93 6.28 6.49
N TYR A 80 -9.55 5.85 5.40
CA TYR A 80 -9.87 6.74 4.29
C TYR A 80 -11.11 6.29 3.54
N CYS A 81 -11.69 7.21 2.78
CA CYS A 81 -12.62 6.88 1.72
C CYS A 81 -12.39 7.76 0.49
N GLU A 82 -12.89 7.35 -0.65
CA GLU A 82 -12.72 8.01 -1.94
C GLU A 82 -14.06 8.39 -2.55
N TYR A 83 -14.17 9.63 -3.03
CA TYR A 83 -15.17 10.04 -4.02
C TYR A 83 -14.51 10.10 -5.39
N ASP A 84 -15.04 9.36 -6.35
CA ASP A 84 -14.66 9.56 -7.74
C ASP A 84 -15.23 10.90 -8.25
N MET A 85 -14.32 11.79 -8.67
CA MET A 85 -14.67 13.15 -9.09
C MET A 85 -15.40 13.22 -10.44
N GLU A 86 -15.39 12.13 -11.22
CA GLU A 86 -16.01 12.06 -12.54
C GLU A 86 -17.37 11.35 -12.51
N SER A 87 -17.54 10.36 -11.64
CA SER A 87 -18.74 9.52 -11.61
C SER A 87 -19.72 9.90 -10.50
N THR A 88 -19.22 10.37 -9.32
CA THR A 88 -20.10 10.67 -8.19
C THR A 88 -20.57 12.13 -8.17
N VAL A 89 -21.82 12.37 -7.74
CA VAL A 89 -22.38 13.74 -7.64
C VAL A 89 -21.60 14.56 -6.59
N ILE A 90 -21.29 13.94 -5.45
CA ILE A 90 -20.55 14.60 -4.36
C ILE A 90 -19.11 14.88 -4.80
N GLY A 91 -18.44 13.91 -5.42
CA GLY A 91 -17.07 14.08 -5.93
C GLY A 91 -16.97 15.23 -6.94
N LYS A 92 -17.91 15.31 -7.90
CA LYS A 92 -17.99 16.42 -8.86
C LYS A 92 -18.18 17.78 -8.17
N LYS A 93 -19.04 17.83 -7.15
CA LYS A 93 -19.31 19.05 -6.40
C LYS A 93 -18.06 19.50 -5.63
N LEU A 94 -17.50 18.61 -4.80
CA LEU A 94 -16.31 18.92 -4.00
C LEU A 94 -15.11 19.30 -4.86
N TYR A 95 -14.90 18.62 -5.97
CA TYR A 95 -13.81 18.95 -6.89
C TYR A 95 -13.96 20.33 -7.54
N ARG A 96 -15.19 20.76 -7.86
CA ARG A 96 -15.44 22.12 -8.36
C ARG A 96 -15.24 23.20 -7.31
N GLU A 97 -15.55 22.90 -6.05
CA GLU A 97 -15.45 23.85 -4.93
C GLU A 97 -14.02 24.00 -4.41
N HIS A 98 -13.27 22.91 -4.39
CA HIS A 98 -11.96 22.83 -3.75
C HIS A 98 -10.81 22.44 -4.69
N GLY A 99 -11.13 21.91 -5.88
CA GLY A 99 -10.13 21.34 -6.78
C GLY A 99 -9.21 22.40 -7.38
N SER A 100 -7.93 22.09 -7.41
CA SER A 100 -6.86 22.92 -7.99
C SER A 100 -6.37 22.41 -9.35
N GLY A 101 -7.13 21.47 -9.98
CA GLY A 101 -6.73 20.83 -11.24
C GLY A 101 -5.81 19.60 -11.05
N ALA A 102 -5.48 19.22 -9.82
CA ALA A 102 -4.66 18.06 -9.51
C ALA A 102 -5.47 16.96 -8.79
N VAL A 103 -5.16 15.71 -9.06
CA VAL A 103 -5.65 14.53 -8.33
C VAL A 103 -4.46 13.64 -7.94
N PRO A 104 -4.54 12.94 -6.78
CA PRO A 104 -5.60 12.99 -5.78
C PRO A 104 -5.70 14.35 -5.10
N MET A 105 -6.90 14.73 -4.67
CA MET A 105 -7.08 15.79 -3.69
C MET A 105 -7.52 15.14 -2.38
N MET A 106 -6.87 15.45 -1.27
CA MET A 106 -7.14 14.85 0.03
C MET A 106 -7.56 15.92 1.03
N LEU A 107 -8.64 15.64 1.75
CA LEU A 107 -9.10 16.42 2.88
C LEU A 107 -8.79 15.68 4.17
N ILE A 108 -8.00 16.29 5.06
CA ILE A 108 -7.51 15.72 6.32
C ILE A 108 -7.83 16.73 7.42
N GLY A 109 -8.97 16.55 8.11
CA GLY A 109 -9.50 17.59 9.00
C GLY A 109 -9.71 18.90 8.26
N GLN A 110 -9.01 19.95 8.70
CA GLN A 110 -9.05 21.27 8.05
C GLN A 110 -8.01 21.47 6.93
N TYR A 111 -7.16 20.45 6.67
CA TYR A 111 -6.09 20.54 5.68
C TYR A 111 -6.53 19.98 4.35
N GLN A 112 -6.10 20.64 3.28
CA GLN A 112 -6.27 20.17 1.91
C GLN A 112 -4.89 19.95 1.28
N ILE A 113 -4.69 18.75 0.72
CA ILE A 113 -3.48 18.37 -0.01
C ILE A 113 -3.86 18.09 -1.46
N ASN A 114 -3.15 18.71 -2.39
CA ASN A 114 -3.32 18.50 -3.83
C ASN A 114 -2.14 17.71 -4.38
N GLY A 115 -2.41 16.57 -4.98
CA GLY A 115 -1.41 15.60 -5.39
C GLY A 115 -1.02 14.64 -4.25
N TYR A 116 -0.01 13.79 -4.49
CA TYR A 116 0.45 12.79 -3.55
C TYR A 116 1.81 13.17 -2.97
N SER A 117 1.87 13.31 -1.64
CA SER A 117 3.10 13.52 -0.88
C SER A 117 2.94 12.90 0.51
N GLU A 118 3.71 11.84 0.79
CA GLU A 118 3.72 11.15 2.07
C GLU A 118 4.02 12.10 3.22
N GLN A 119 5.01 12.97 3.06
CA GLN A 119 5.41 13.94 4.09
C GLN A 119 4.27 14.92 4.44
N GLN A 120 3.52 15.41 3.44
CA GLN A 120 2.39 16.31 3.70
C GLN A 120 1.23 15.57 4.38
N ILE A 121 0.98 14.32 3.98
CA ILE A 121 -0.04 13.47 4.58
C ILE A 121 0.28 13.21 6.06
N GLU A 122 1.50 12.76 6.36
CA GLU A 122 1.95 12.52 7.73
C GLU A 122 1.88 13.78 8.60
N TYR A 123 2.31 14.91 8.05
CA TYR A 123 2.22 16.20 8.75
C TYR A 123 0.77 16.55 9.08
N ALA A 124 -0.15 16.48 8.12
CA ALA A 124 -1.57 16.80 8.34
C ALA A 124 -2.21 15.84 9.35
N LEU A 125 -1.93 14.53 9.29
CA LEU A 125 -2.41 13.54 10.26
C LEU A 125 -1.87 13.81 11.67
N SER A 126 -0.60 14.22 11.78
CA SER A 126 0.00 14.58 13.08
C SER A 126 -0.70 15.76 13.74
N LEU A 127 -1.19 16.70 12.96
CA LEU A 127 -1.95 17.86 13.45
C LEU A 127 -3.37 17.47 13.85
N LEU A 128 -4.01 16.59 13.08
CA LEU A 128 -5.33 16.05 13.41
C LEU A 128 -5.32 15.34 14.77
N SER A 129 -4.32 14.48 15.01
CA SER A 129 -4.18 13.78 16.28
C SER A 129 -3.96 14.70 17.48
N LYS A 130 -3.23 15.80 17.31
CA LYS A 130 -3.03 16.81 18.36
C LYS A 130 -4.33 17.56 18.69
N THR A 131 -5.14 17.89 17.68
CA THR A 131 -6.41 18.58 17.88
C THR A 131 -7.38 17.70 18.67
N ASN A 132 -7.47 16.42 18.36
CA ASN A 132 -8.34 15.47 19.05
C ASN A 132 -7.93 15.28 20.53
N ASN A 133 -6.63 15.31 20.84
CA ASN A 133 -6.13 15.20 22.22
C ASN A 133 -6.38 16.46 23.08
N ILE A 134 -6.61 17.62 22.48
CA ILE A 134 -6.91 18.88 23.20
C ILE A 134 -8.41 19.00 23.48
N ALA A 135 -9.25 18.33 22.68
CA ALA A 135 -10.70 18.40 22.78
C ALA A 135 -11.31 17.39 23.79
N GLN A 136 -10.49 16.55 24.42
CA GLN A 136 -10.87 15.63 25.50
C GLN A 136 -10.47 16.20 26.86
#